data_44bb32d2ab9aa1068a99e82e9025f657
#
_entry.id   44bb32d2ab9aa1068a99e82e9025f657
#
_cell.length_a   1.000
_cell.length_b   1.000
_cell.length_c   1.000
_cell.angle_alpha   90.00
_cell.angle_beta   90.00
_cell.angle_gamma   90.00
#
_symmetry.space_group_name_H-M   'P 1'
#
loop_
_entity.id
_entity.type
_entity.pdbx_description
1 polymer ?
#
loop_
_entity_poly.entity_id
_entity_poly.type
_entity_poly.pdbx_seq_one_letter_code
_entity_poly.pdbx_strand_id
1 'polypeptide(L)'
;MISDLKINEAQKELYYQKGYWTSETLRDAWDAQASAHAQREYVMDDQGARYTYGEIDDKAGRLASWLVAKGVQPGDIVSFQLPTWAEFCIVYVACLKVGAVMHPLPRNYSDTDLVYVMNKIGTTAFICPTAFHDCHCYEEQAIAVLPQIPSLKAIALVDKCAPADTELESLSNILASNEPLTDLPPVSSDDVACILTTSGTTGKPKMALFTHNNILFSEKVFTKETLRTADDVMFMPSPLNHATGFFHGLISPMLLGGRAVLQQDFNAEKAIDLMNAEGVTWTMGATPFIYDMLKRVANHDQKFETLKLFLCGGAPVPGHMVKCAHHHGVMLCEVYGSTESCPHIYVSTDKCLEWSGEWSGVPFEGIEVRVVDEKGNDVPNGEQGEELSRGPHVFVGYLNDKERTDRALDDDGWFHSGDLCFMDDEGRVRINGRKKEIIIRGGENICAREVDEAMASCPGVGAHASIGMPDERLGERICTFVVPAGFEPTLEDVREFLKMRHVSKRLWPERIEIINELPHTATGKIKRHILAEELERRMAAEQEA
;
A
#
# COMPACT_ATOMS: atom_id res chain seq x y z
N MET A 1 -15.87 -13.04 16.74
CA MET A 1 -15.59 -13.18 15.27
C MET A 1 -16.30 -12.07 14.53
N ILE A 2 -15.63 -11.45 13.55
CA ILE A 2 -16.21 -10.44 12.66
C ILE A 2 -17.19 -11.16 11.74
N SER A 3 -18.47 -10.76 11.71
CA SER A 3 -19.55 -11.49 11.03
C SER A 3 -20.13 -10.78 9.81
N ASP A 4 -19.88 -9.48 9.66
CA ASP A 4 -20.52 -8.66 8.63
C ASP A 4 -19.66 -8.59 7.34
N LEU A 5 -19.33 -9.79 6.81
CA LEU A 5 -18.54 -9.92 5.59
C LEU A 5 -19.48 -9.87 4.37
N LYS A 6 -19.12 -9.10 3.36
CA LYS A 6 -19.83 -9.08 2.08
C LYS A 6 -19.12 -10.01 1.09
N ILE A 7 -19.55 -11.25 1.05
CA ILE A 7 -19.05 -12.28 0.13
C ILE A 7 -20.22 -12.80 -0.68
N ASN A 8 -20.07 -12.84 -2.01
CA ASN A 8 -21.04 -13.52 -2.86
C ASN A 8 -20.83 -15.04 -2.74
N GLU A 9 -21.83 -15.77 -2.23
CA GLU A 9 -21.72 -17.21 -1.93
C GLU A 9 -21.44 -18.06 -3.19
N ALA A 10 -22.03 -17.69 -4.34
CA ALA A 10 -21.77 -18.40 -5.58
C ALA A 10 -20.33 -18.23 -6.06
N GLN A 11 -19.76 -17.03 -5.90
CA GLN A 11 -18.35 -16.78 -6.20
C GLN A 11 -17.44 -17.53 -5.22
N LYS A 12 -17.77 -17.51 -3.94
CA LYS A 12 -17.05 -18.27 -2.92
C LYS A 12 -16.97 -19.75 -3.27
N GLU A 13 -18.10 -20.36 -3.61
CA GLU A 13 -18.16 -21.77 -4.01
C GLU A 13 -17.28 -22.02 -5.26
N LEU A 14 -17.34 -21.13 -6.26
CA LEU A 14 -16.51 -21.21 -7.45
C LEU A 14 -15.01 -21.13 -7.13
N TYR A 15 -14.61 -20.26 -6.20
CA TYR A 15 -13.20 -20.11 -5.80
C TYR A 15 -12.66 -21.40 -5.14
N TYR A 16 -13.47 -22.06 -4.30
CA TYR A 16 -13.12 -23.36 -3.74
C TYR A 16 -13.06 -24.45 -4.81
N GLN A 17 -14.03 -24.51 -5.72
CA GLN A 17 -14.05 -25.49 -6.83
C GLN A 17 -12.83 -25.36 -7.75
N LYS A 18 -12.37 -24.12 -7.99
CA LYS A 18 -11.16 -23.84 -8.80
C LYS A 18 -9.85 -24.01 -8.01
N GLY A 19 -9.90 -24.25 -6.70
CA GLY A 19 -8.74 -24.33 -5.84
C GLY A 19 -8.02 -22.97 -5.61
N TYR A 20 -8.68 -21.86 -5.89
CA TYR A 20 -8.18 -20.53 -5.57
C TYR A 20 -8.25 -20.26 -4.07
N TRP A 21 -9.33 -20.65 -3.44
CA TRP A 21 -9.50 -20.71 -2.00
C TRP A 21 -9.40 -22.16 -1.54
N THR A 22 -8.80 -22.36 -0.36
CA THR A 22 -8.57 -23.67 0.22
C THR A 22 -8.81 -23.64 1.73
N SER A 23 -8.63 -24.77 2.42
CA SER A 23 -8.65 -24.80 3.89
C SER A 23 -7.33 -24.32 4.52
N GLU A 24 -6.30 -24.01 3.71
CA GLU A 24 -5.01 -23.53 4.20
C GLU A 24 -5.15 -22.13 4.78
N THR A 25 -4.57 -21.92 5.95
CA THR A 25 -4.48 -20.59 6.58
C THR A 25 -3.08 -20.00 6.41
N LEU A 26 -2.92 -18.69 6.66
CA LEU A 26 -1.59 -18.06 6.73
C LEU A 26 -0.70 -18.71 7.81
N ARG A 27 -1.32 -19.24 8.90
CA ARG A 27 -0.59 -19.98 9.91
C ARG A 27 -0.05 -21.29 9.37
N ASP A 28 -0.87 -22.06 8.64
CA ASP A 28 -0.43 -23.33 8.03
C ASP A 28 0.73 -23.08 7.06
N ALA A 29 0.63 -22.03 6.25
CA ALA A 29 1.70 -21.61 5.35
C ALA A 29 2.98 -21.22 6.11
N TRP A 30 2.85 -20.46 7.21
CA TRP A 30 3.98 -20.12 8.07
C TRP A 30 4.63 -21.34 8.69
N ASP A 31 3.84 -22.22 9.32
CA ASP A 31 4.33 -23.41 10.02
C ASP A 31 5.07 -24.36 9.06
N ALA A 32 4.57 -24.49 7.82
CA ALA A 32 5.24 -25.26 6.78
C ALA A 32 6.65 -24.69 6.46
N GLN A 33 6.75 -23.38 6.29
CA GLN A 33 8.04 -22.72 5.97
C GLN A 33 8.99 -22.73 7.17
N ALA A 34 8.49 -22.43 8.37
CA ALA A 34 9.29 -22.44 9.59
C ALA A 34 9.86 -23.83 9.89
N SER A 35 9.08 -24.90 9.63
CA SER A 35 9.54 -26.28 9.76
C SER A 35 10.57 -26.65 8.70
N ALA A 36 10.33 -26.30 7.43
CA ALA A 36 11.20 -26.66 6.32
C ALA A 36 12.53 -25.87 6.31
N HIS A 37 12.49 -24.64 6.77
CA HIS A 37 13.58 -23.65 6.62
C HIS A 37 13.99 -23.00 7.94
N ALA A 38 13.90 -23.70 9.08
CA ALA A 38 14.14 -23.15 10.42
C ALA A 38 15.44 -22.35 10.55
N GLN A 39 16.52 -22.78 9.88
CA GLN A 39 17.85 -22.13 9.93
C GLN A 39 18.05 -21.08 8.84
N ARG A 40 17.12 -20.93 7.91
CA ARG A 40 17.20 -19.91 6.86
C ARG A 40 16.81 -18.55 7.41
N GLU A 41 17.56 -17.51 7.06
CA GLU A 41 17.18 -16.13 7.37
C GLU A 41 15.86 -15.78 6.66
N TYR A 42 14.90 -15.29 7.42
CA TYR A 42 13.62 -14.83 6.90
C TYR A 42 13.61 -13.30 6.70
N VAL A 43 14.08 -12.57 7.70
CA VAL A 43 14.00 -11.11 7.68
C VAL A 43 15.24 -10.48 8.31
N MET A 44 15.69 -9.38 7.73
CA MET A 44 16.62 -8.45 8.36
C MET A 44 16.14 -7.01 8.19
N ASP A 45 16.58 -6.14 9.07
CA ASP A 45 16.38 -4.69 8.92
C ASP A 45 17.69 -3.91 8.96
N ASP A 46 17.67 -2.68 8.46
CA ASP A 46 18.83 -1.78 8.41
C ASP A 46 19.25 -1.24 9.80
N GLN A 47 18.55 -1.66 10.88
CA GLN A 47 18.92 -1.37 12.27
C GLN A 47 19.74 -2.52 12.91
N GLY A 48 20.02 -3.55 12.15
CA GLY A 48 20.91 -4.66 12.53
C GLY A 48 20.21 -5.90 13.07
N ALA A 49 18.88 -5.93 13.15
CA ALA A 49 18.15 -7.15 13.50
C ALA A 49 18.16 -8.11 12.32
N ARG A 50 18.42 -9.41 12.61
CA ARG A 50 18.34 -10.52 11.66
C ARG A 50 17.71 -11.70 12.36
N TYR A 51 16.74 -12.32 11.71
CA TYR A 51 16.05 -13.48 12.27
C TYR A 51 15.85 -14.57 11.22
N THR A 52 16.12 -15.81 11.60
CA THR A 52 15.74 -17.00 10.85
C THR A 52 14.24 -17.30 11.04
N TYR A 53 13.70 -18.16 10.18
CA TYR A 53 12.32 -18.66 10.35
C TYR A 53 12.10 -19.26 11.74
N GLY A 54 13.04 -20.11 12.21
CA GLY A 54 12.95 -20.72 13.52
C GLY A 54 13.02 -19.75 14.70
N GLU A 55 13.84 -18.70 14.59
CA GLU A 55 13.92 -17.65 15.63
C GLU A 55 12.65 -16.81 15.69
N ILE A 56 12.04 -16.47 14.54
CA ILE A 56 10.74 -15.79 14.52
C ILE A 56 9.68 -16.72 15.10
N ASP A 57 9.68 -18.01 14.73
CA ASP A 57 8.69 -18.98 15.21
C ASP A 57 8.71 -19.13 16.74
N ASP A 58 9.90 -19.28 17.34
CA ASP A 58 10.06 -19.35 18.81
C ASP A 58 9.61 -18.06 19.49
N LYS A 59 10.11 -16.90 19.03
CA LYS A 59 9.77 -15.60 19.61
C LYS A 59 8.26 -15.28 19.48
N ALA A 60 7.68 -15.56 18.32
CA ALA A 60 6.25 -15.40 18.09
C ALA A 60 5.42 -16.35 18.96
N GLY A 61 5.88 -17.58 19.16
CA GLY A 61 5.24 -18.51 20.08
C GLY A 61 5.21 -18.00 21.54
N ARG A 62 6.30 -17.40 22.01
CA ARG A 62 6.38 -16.79 23.35
C ARG A 62 5.48 -15.55 23.49
N LEU A 63 5.44 -14.70 22.48
CA LEU A 63 4.51 -13.56 22.44
C LEU A 63 3.05 -14.04 22.37
N ALA A 64 2.75 -15.10 21.62
CA ALA A 64 1.43 -15.73 21.55
C ALA A 64 0.98 -16.24 22.93
N SER A 65 1.85 -16.91 23.70
CA SER A 65 1.57 -17.33 25.06
C SER A 65 1.19 -16.16 25.96
N TRP A 66 1.93 -15.05 25.86
CA TRP A 66 1.61 -13.84 26.62
C TRP A 66 0.26 -13.24 26.21
N LEU A 67 -0.04 -13.16 24.90
CA LEU A 67 -1.33 -12.67 24.40
C LEU A 67 -2.50 -13.50 24.97
N VAL A 68 -2.38 -14.83 24.94
CA VAL A 68 -3.39 -15.74 25.51
C VAL A 68 -3.52 -15.54 27.02
N ALA A 69 -2.42 -15.41 27.76
CA ALA A 69 -2.43 -15.14 29.20
C ALA A 69 -3.10 -13.80 29.54
N LYS A 70 -3.03 -12.81 28.66
CA LYS A 70 -3.76 -11.52 28.77
C LYS A 70 -5.22 -11.62 28.34
N GLY A 71 -5.69 -12.78 27.92
CA GLY A 71 -7.08 -13.04 27.55
C GLY A 71 -7.45 -12.69 26.11
N VAL A 72 -6.47 -12.61 25.21
CA VAL A 72 -6.72 -12.52 23.76
C VAL A 72 -7.21 -13.87 23.24
N GLN A 73 -8.29 -13.87 22.50
CA GLN A 73 -8.97 -15.02 21.94
C GLN A 73 -8.90 -15.03 20.41
N PRO A 74 -9.12 -16.17 19.72
CA PRO A 74 -9.29 -16.21 18.28
C PRO A 74 -10.36 -15.21 17.79
N GLY A 75 -10.02 -14.42 16.77
CA GLY A 75 -10.86 -13.37 16.22
C GLY A 75 -10.81 -12.04 16.98
N ASP A 76 -10.12 -11.95 18.12
CA ASP A 76 -9.80 -10.68 18.78
C ASP A 76 -8.80 -9.88 17.93
N ILE A 77 -8.84 -8.56 18.02
CA ILE A 77 -8.00 -7.68 17.21
C ILE A 77 -6.76 -7.26 17.99
N VAL A 78 -5.59 -7.56 17.44
CA VAL A 78 -4.30 -7.07 17.94
C VAL A 78 -3.84 -5.93 17.04
N SER A 79 -3.86 -4.72 17.56
CA SER A 79 -3.33 -3.53 16.87
C SER A 79 -1.84 -3.37 17.19
N PHE A 80 -1.06 -3.00 16.18
CA PHE A 80 0.37 -2.73 16.40
C PHE A 80 0.86 -1.60 15.53
N GLN A 81 1.62 -0.68 16.15
CA GLN A 81 2.12 0.54 15.55
C GLN A 81 3.65 0.47 15.50
N LEU A 82 4.19 -0.29 14.56
CA LEU A 82 5.62 -0.55 14.47
C LEU A 82 6.26 0.13 13.25
N PRO A 83 7.49 0.62 13.38
CA PRO A 83 8.32 0.98 12.23
C PRO A 83 8.57 -0.24 11.32
N THR A 84 9.27 -0.02 10.21
CA THR A 84 9.68 -1.09 9.28
C THR A 84 10.84 -1.87 9.90
N TRP A 85 10.55 -2.61 10.96
CA TRP A 85 11.48 -3.41 11.76
C TRP A 85 11.22 -4.90 11.62
N ALA A 86 12.24 -5.70 11.82
CA ALA A 86 12.13 -7.15 11.79
C ALA A 86 11.22 -7.71 12.92
N GLU A 87 11.07 -7.00 14.03
CA GLU A 87 10.17 -7.34 15.14
C GLU A 87 8.68 -7.34 14.73
N PHE A 88 8.32 -6.65 13.65
CA PHE A 88 6.99 -6.74 13.05
C PHE A 88 6.64 -8.21 12.71
N CYS A 89 7.64 -9.00 12.28
CA CYS A 89 7.45 -10.41 11.97
C CYS A 89 7.11 -11.24 13.21
N ILE A 90 7.69 -10.94 14.36
CA ILE A 90 7.36 -11.59 15.62
C ILE A 90 5.89 -11.35 15.97
N VAL A 91 5.43 -10.10 15.78
CA VAL A 91 4.06 -9.70 16.14
C VAL A 91 3.02 -10.33 15.22
N TYR A 92 3.21 -10.25 13.88
CA TYR A 92 2.20 -10.80 12.98
C TYR A 92 2.12 -12.34 13.09
N VAL A 93 3.25 -13.02 13.25
CA VAL A 93 3.26 -14.49 13.43
C VAL A 93 2.63 -14.88 14.77
N ALA A 94 2.85 -14.10 15.84
CA ALA A 94 2.15 -14.33 17.11
C ALA A 94 0.62 -14.21 16.96
N CYS A 95 0.15 -13.23 16.19
CA CYS A 95 -1.28 -13.12 15.87
C CYS A 95 -1.80 -14.36 15.11
N LEU A 96 -1.04 -14.86 14.13
CA LEU A 96 -1.40 -16.09 13.41
C LEU A 96 -1.50 -17.30 14.36
N LYS A 97 -0.57 -17.45 15.31
CA LYS A 97 -0.56 -18.56 16.29
C LYS A 97 -1.78 -18.49 17.23
N VAL A 98 -2.19 -17.31 17.66
CA VAL A 98 -3.38 -17.10 18.50
C VAL A 98 -4.69 -17.19 17.70
N GLY A 99 -4.64 -16.99 16.38
CA GLY A 99 -5.82 -16.79 15.53
C GLY A 99 -6.43 -15.39 15.70
N ALA A 100 -5.62 -14.42 16.11
CA ALA A 100 -6.03 -13.04 16.26
C ALA A 100 -5.96 -12.29 14.93
N VAL A 101 -6.82 -11.28 14.77
CA VAL A 101 -6.85 -10.42 13.59
C VAL A 101 -5.73 -9.38 13.68
N MET A 102 -4.85 -9.37 12.70
CA MET A 102 -3.73 -8.42 12.60
C MET A 102 -4.24 -7.04 12.20
N HIS A 103 -3.82 -6.01 12.93
CA HIS A 103 -4.15 -4.63 12.58
C HIS A 103 -2.91 -3.72 12.67
N PRO A 104 -2.09 -3.64 11.62
CA PRO A 104 -0.97 -2.72 11.58
C PRO A 104 -1.43 -1.28 11.41
N LEU A 105 -0.93 -0.39 12.28
CA LEU A 105 -1.28 1.02 12.34
C LEU A 105 -0.21 1.93 11.75
N PRO A 106 -0.60 3.06 11.14
CA PRO A 106 0.34 4.12 10.77
C PRO A 106 1.11 4.66 11.97
N ARG A 107 2.42 4.88 11.80
CA ARG A 107 3.30 5.42 12.84
C ARG A 107 2.93 6.82 13.33
N ASN A 108 2.33 7.61 12.46
CA ASN A 108 2.05 9.04 12.68
C ASN A 108 0.62 9.32 13.18
N TYR A 109 -0.06 8.31 13.72
CA TYR A 109 -1.37 8.54 14.33
C TYR A 109 -1.23 9.34 15.63
N SER A 110 -2.06 10.37 15.76
CA SER A 110 -2.23 11.11 17.01
C SER A 110 -2.98 10.27 18.04
N ASP A 111 -2.99 10.71 19.30
CA ASP A 111 -3.79 10.09 20.36
C ASP A 111 -5.27 9.99 19.96
N THR A 112 -5.80 11.05 19.36
CA THR A 112 -7.19 11.09 18.89
C THR A 112 -7.45 10.07 17.79
N ASP A 113 -6.52 9.90 16.85
CA ASP A 113 -6.63 8.90 15.78
C ASP A 113 -6.59 7.47 16.33
N LEU A 114 -5.65 7.21 17.25
CA LEU A 114 -5.53 5.90 17.92
C LEU A 114 -6.80 5.55 18.68
N VAL A 115 -7.29 6.46 19.52
CA VAL A 115 -8.52 6.27 20.32
C VAL A 115 -9.71 6.02 19.39
N TYR A 116 -9.85 6.81 18.32
CA TYR A 116 -10.93 6.64 17.36
C TYR A 116 -10.88 5.28 16.65
N VAL A 117 -9.72 4.94 16.10
CA VAL A 117 -9.55 3.71 15.32
C VAL A 117 -9.71 2.48 16.20
N MET A 118 -8.99 2.43 17.35
CA MET A 118 -8.97 1.28 18.23
C MET A 118 -10.33 1.02 18.89
N ASN A 119 -11.10 2.07 19.23
CA ASN A 119 -12.48 1.91 19.71
C ASN A 119 -13.41 1.43 18.60
N LYS A 120 -13.27 1.98 17.39
CA LYS A 120 -14.13 1.58 16.24
C LYS A 120 -14.02 0.09 15.92
N ILE A 121 -12.83 -0.48 16.06
CA ILE A 121 -12.58 -1.89 15.75
C ILE A 121 -12.64 -2.81 16.98
N GLY A 122 -12.59 -2.27 18.20
CA GLY A 122 -12.58 -3.04 19.43
C GLY A 122 -11.22 -3.73 19.68
N THR A 123 -10.11 -3.00 19.55
CA THR A 123 -8.76 -3.52 19.81
C THR A 123 -8.65 -4.15 21.18
N THR A 124 -8.13 -5.38 21.26
CA THR A 124 -7.97 -6.15 22.50
C THR A 124 -6.56 -6.07 23.06
N ALA A 125 -5.54 -6.04 22.17
CA ALA A 125 -4.15 -5.83 22.59
C ALA A 125 -3.49 -4.79 21.67
N PHE A 126 -2.55 -4.01 22.24
CA PHE A 126 -1.79 -3.00 21.51
C PHE A 126 -0.28 -3.20 21.69
N ILE A 127 0.47 -3.17 20.57
CA ILE A 127 1.92 -3.32 20.57
C ILE A 127 2.54 -2.13 19.85
N CYS A 128 3.44 -1.41 20.52
CA CYS A 128 4.12 -0.24 19.96
C CYS A 128 5.58 -0.17 20.43
N PRO A 129 6.44 0.66 19.80
CA PRO A 129 7.79 0.86 20.31
C PRO A 129 7.77 1.64 21.65
N THR A 130 8.84 1.58 22.42
CA THR A 130 9.06 2.51 23.52
C THR A 130 9.27 3.93 22.98
N ALA A 131 10.15 4.08 21.99
CA ALA A 131 10.47 5.33 21.32
C ALA A 131 10.86 5.06 19.86
N PHE A 132 10.74 6.10 19.03
CA PHE A 132 11.17 6.07 17.64
C PHE A 132 11.58 7.48 17.22
N HIS A 133 12.84 7.63 16.79
CA HIS A 133 13.51 8.92 16.66
C HIS A 133 13.49 9.74 17.97
N ASP A 134 14.19 10.85 18.01
CA ASP A 134 14.40 11.66 19.21
C ASP A 134 13.17 12.46 19.68
N CYS A 135 12.01 12.32 19.03
CA CYS A 135 10.90 13.25 19.17
C CYS A 135 9.55 12.64 19.56
N HIS A 136 9.38 11.31 19.54
CA HIS A 136 8.08 10.71 19.85
C HIS A 136 8.21 9.55 20.81
N CYS A 137 7.61 9.73 22.00
CA CYS A 137 7.51 8.71 23.03
C CYS A 137 6.20 7.93 22.85
N TYR A 138 6.25 6.79 22.19
CA TYR A 138 5.08 5.93 21.98
C TYR A 138 4.59 5.30 23.27
N GLU A 139 5.48 5.12 24.24
CA GLU A 139 5.13 4.62 25.57
C GLU A 139 4.20 5.59 26.31
N GLU A 140 4.51 6.89 26.30
CA GLU A 140 3.64 7.92 26.88
C GLU A 140 2.28 7.97 26.15
N GLN A 141 2.30 7.87 24.81
CA GLN A 141 1.10 7.83 24.01
C GLN A 141 0.24 6.60 24.36
N ALA A 142 0.85 5.42 24.50
CA ALA A 142 0.15 4.18 24.86
C ALA A 142 -0.53 4.31 26.22
N ILE A 143 0.15 4.91 27.23
CA ILE A 143 -0.40 5.17 28.57
C ILE A 143 -1.57 6.16 28.49
N ALA A 144 -1.45 7.23 27.70
CA ALA A 144 -2.48 8.25 27.58
C ALA A 144 -3.77 7.73 26.92
N VAL A 145 -3.66 6.81 25.95
CA VAL A 145 -4.82 6.26 25.24
C VAL A 145 -5.48 5.08 25.96
N LEU A 146 -4.73 4.33 26.78
CA LEU A 146 -5.22 3.14 27.49
C LEU A 146 -6.57 3.34 28.22
N PRO A 147 -6.76 4.40 29.03
CA PRO A 147 -8.03 4.60 29.76
C PRO A 147 -9.23 4.88 28.85
N GLN A 148 -8.99 5.23 27.60
CA GLN A 148 -10.00 5.66 26.65
C GLN A 148 -10.46 4.51 25.72
N ILE A 149 -9.87 3.30 25.86
CA ILE A 149 -10.16 2.13 25.00
C ILE A 149 -10.61 0.97 25.89
N PRO A 150 -11.92 0.85 26.20
CA PRO A 150 -12.43 -0.14 27.16
C PRO A 150 -12.19 -1.60 26.75
N SER A 151 -12.01 -1.89 25.46
CA SER A 151 -11.74 -3.25 24.96
C SER A 151 -10.28 -3.67 25.16
N LEU A 152 -9.36 -2.73 25.42
CA LEU A 152 -7.93 -2.99 25.49
C LEU A 152 -7.57 -3.68 26.81
N LYS A 153 -7.06 -4.91 26.72
CA LYS A 153 -6.66 -5.75 27.86
C LYS A 153 -5.16 -5.73 28.11
N ALA A 154 -4.35 -5.48 27.07
CA ALA A 154 -2.90 -5.60 27.16
C ALA A 154 -2.17 -4.60 26.27
N ILE A 155 -1.03 -4.11 26.75
CA ILE A 155 -0.06 -3.32 25.97
C ILE A 155 1.32 -3.98 26.14
N ALA A 156 2.04 -4.15 25.03
CA ALA A 156 3.43 -4.54 25.01
C ALA A 156 4.29 -3.49 24.29
N LEU A 157 5.48 -3.23 24.82
CA LEU A 157 6.42 -2.27 24.27
C LEU A 157 7.58 -2.98 23.58
N VAL A 158 7.87 -2.62 22.32
CA VAL A 158 9.07 -3.08 21.64
C VAL A 158 10.23 -2.19 22.03
N ASP A 159 11.07 -2.69 22.92
CA ASP A 159 12.16 -1.98 23.60
C ASP A 159 13.48 -1.98 22.78
N LYS A 160 13.37 -1.86 21.44
CA LYS A 160 14.52 -1.87 20.51
C LYS A 160 15.38 -0.61 20.61
N CYS A 161 14.76 0.58 20.67
CA CYS A 161 15.48 1.86 20.67
C CYS A 161 15.78 2.37 22.07
N ALA A 162 14.96 2.05 23.05
CA ALA A 162 15.12 2.43 24.44
C ALA A 162 14.47 1.39 25.37
N PRO A 163 14.98 1.17 26.58
CA PRO A 163 14.28 0.34 27.56
C PRO A 163 12.94 0.98 27.93
N ALA A 164 11.96 0.16 28.34
CA ALA A 164 10.71 0.64 28.88
C ALA A 164 10.96 1.38 30.21
N ASP A 165 10.36 2.54 30.38
CA ASP A 165 10.52 3.39 31.58
C ASP A 165 9.27 3.36 32.49
N THR A 166 8.33 2.47 32.18
CA THR A 166 7.05 2.32 32.92
C THR A 166 6.85 0.87 33.39
N GLU A 167 5.71 0.61 34.04
CA GLU A 167 5.31 -0.73 34.45
C GLU A 167 4.72 -1.58 33.30
N LEU A 168 4.67 -1.04 32.05
CA LEU A 168 4.24 -1.80 30.86
C LEU A 168 5.29 -2.86 30.49
N GLU A 169 4.81 -4.01 30.03
CA GLU A 169 5.68 -5.14 29.72
C GLU A 169 6.42 -4.92 28.40
N SER A 170 7.74 -5.03 28.43
CA SER A 170 8.55 -4.97 27.20
C SER A 170 8.60 -6.31 26.48
N LEU A 171 8.78 -6.26 25.15
CA LEU A 171 8.90 -7.45 24.32
C LEU A 171 10.06 -8.33 24.78
N SER A 172 11.20 -7.76 25.13
CA SER A 172 12.36 -8.53 25.63
C SER A 172 12.03 -9.30 26.92
N ASN A 173 11.30 -8.69 27.87
CA ASN A 173 10.86 -9.36 29.09
C ASN A 173 9.81 -10.44 28.79
N ILE A 174 8.87 -10.18 27.89
CA ILE A 174 7.85 -11.14 27.46
C ILE A 174 8.54 -12.39 26.86
N LEU A 175 9.49 -12.19 25.96
CA LEU A 175 10.22 -13.28 25.31
C LEU A 175 11.10 -14.08 26.29
N ALA A 176 11.64 -13.44 27.32
CA ALA A 176 12.45 -14.10 28.34
C ALA A 176 11.62 -14.91 29.36
N SER A 177 10.37 -14.48 29.61
CA SER A 177 9.54 -15.01 30.71
C SER A 177 8.47 -16.02 30.28
N ASN A 178 8.26 -16.21 28.98
CA ASN A 178 7.24 -17.11 28.46
C ASN A 178 7.87 -18.25 27.65
N GLU A 179 7.24 -19.42 27.69
CA GLU A 179 7.52 -20.52 26.76
C GLU A 179 6.63 -20.38 25.51
N PRO A 180 7.03 -20.92 24.35
CA PRO A 180 6.22 -20.88 23.15
C PRO A 180 4.86 -21.56 23.33
N LEU A 181 3.82 -20.99 22.73
CA LEU A 181 2.46 -21.56 22.74
C LEU A 181 2.43 -22.86 21.93
N THR A 182 2.00 -23.93 22.56
CA THR A 182 1.94 -25.29 21.96
C THR A 182 0.53 -25.73 21.60
N ASP A 183 -0.48 -25.27 22.35
CA ASP A 183 -1.88 -25.58 22.10
C ASP A 183 -2.52 -24.46 21.27
N LEU A 184 -2.42 -24.62 19.95
CA LEU A 184 -2.90 -23.62 19.00
C LEU A 184 -4.41 -23.76 18.77
N PRO A 185 -5.19 -22.65 18.87
CA PRO A 185 -6.62 -22.72 18.65
C PRO A 185 -6.94 -22.99 17.16
N PRO A 186 -8.11 -23.55 16.85
CA PRO A 186 -8.54 -23.74 15.47
C PRO A 186 -8.80 -22.39 14.80
N VAL A 187 -8.43 -22.25 13.52
CA VAL A 187 -8.65 -21.08 12.68
C VAL A 187 -9.13 -21.55 11.30
N SER A 188 -10.11 -20.88 10.75
CA SER A 188 -10.60 -21.13 9.40
C SER A 188 -9.91 -20.23 8.38
N SER A 189 -9.69 -20.72 7.17
CA SER A 189 -9.19 -19.91 6.06
C SER A 189 -10.17 -18.79 5.64
N ASP A 190 -11.43 -18.90 6.00
CA ASP A 190 -12.47 -17.88 5.80
C ASP A 190 -12.54 -16.85 6.93
N ASP A 191 -11.83 -17.06 8.05
CA ASP A 191 -11.76 -16.06 9.12
C ASP A 191 -10.99 -14.83 8.63
N VAL A 192 -11.34 -13.66 9.17
CA VAL A 192 -10.60 -12.42 8.93
C VAL A 192 -9.22 -12.53 9.57
N ALA A 193 -8.19 -12.42 8.75
CA ALA A 193 -6.79 -12.47 9.18
C ALA A 193 -6.20 -11.08 9.43
N CYS A 194 -6.62 -10.09 8.64
CA CYS A 194 -6.01 -8.75 8.68
C CYS A 194 -7.03 -7.64 8.44
N ILE A 195 -6.81 -6.52 9.12
CA ILE A 195 -7.47 -5.24 8.89
C ILE A 195 -6.41 -4.26 8.40
N LEU A 196 -6.60 -3.67 7.22
CA LEU A 196 -5.76 -2.58 6.75
C LEU A 196 -6.53 -1.26 6.78
N THR A 197 -5.91 -0.27 7.38
CA THR A 197 -6.49 1.06 7.44
C THR A 197 -6.14 1.86 6.19
N THR A 198 -7.17 2.39 5.50
CA THR A 198 -6.98 3.23 4.32
C THR A 198 -7.38 4.67 4.60
N SER A 199 -6.65 5.64 4.01
CA SER A 199 -7.03 7.05 4.05
C SER A 199 -8.26 7.27 3.17
N GLY A 200 -9.42 7.49 3.78
CA GLY A 200 -10.62 7.90 3.04
C GLY A 200 -10.51 9.34 2.55
N THR A 201 -11.03 9.62 1.35
CA THR A 201 -11.16 11.01 0.82
C THR A 201 -12.07 11.91 1.68
N THR A 202 -12.79 11.35 2.64
CA THR A 202 -13.72 12.03 3.56
C THR A 202 -13.15 12.26 4.96
N GLY A 203 -11.83 12.15 5.14
CA GLY A 203 -11.12 12.47 6.39
C GLY A 203 -11.06 11.36 7.44
N LYS A 204 -12.03 10.42 7.51
CA LYS A 204 -12.01 9.33 8.49
C LYS A 204 -11.50 8.02 7.85
N PRO A 205 -10.53 7.32 8.51
CA PRO A 205 -9.98 6.07 8.00
C PRO A 205 -11.06 4.98 7.80
N LYS A 206 -10.90 4.19 6.73
CA LYS A 206 -11.69 2.97 6.46
C LYS A 206 -10.87 1.76 6.89
N MET A 207 -11.52 0.71 7.37
CA MET A 207 -10.91 -0.53 7.89
C MET A 207 -11.24 -1.68 6.94
N ALA A 208 -10.40 -1.92 5.94
CA ALA A 208 -10.58 -2.98 4.95
C ALA A 208 -10.26 -4.35 5.56
N LEU A 209 -11.18 -5.30 5.39
CA LEU A 209 -11.12 -6.65 5.94
C LEU A 209 -10.59 -7.65 4.92
N PHE A 210 -9.63 -8.48 5.33
CA PHE A 210 -9.07 -9.56 4.51
C PHE A 210 -9.12 -10.87 5.27
N THR A 211 -9.62 -11.92 4.61
CA THR A 211 -9.52 -13.29 5.11
C THR A 211 -8.15 -13.90 4.81
N HIS A 212 -7.84 -15.03 5.43
CA HIS A 212 -6.64 -15.80 5.06
C HIS A 212 -6.65 -16.15 3.58
N ASN A 213 -7.81 -16.56 3.05
CA ASN A 213 -7.99 -16.92 1.64
C ASN A 213 -7.69 -15.76 0.68
N ASN A 214 -8.16 -14.53 0.98
CA ASN A 214 -7.86 -13.36 0.13
C ASN A 214 -6.36 -13.11 0.02
N ILE A 215 -5.67 -13.10 1.16
CA ILE A 215 -4.24 -12.81 1.22
C ILE A 215 -3.43 -13.93 0.55
N LEU A 216 -3.74 -15.20 0.87
CA LEU A 216 -3.04 -16.34 0.28
C LEU A 216 -3.18 -16.39 -1.23
N PHE A 217 -4.41 -16.19 -1.75
CA PHE A 217 -4.61 -16.16 -3.20
C PHE A 217 -3.82 -15.02 -3.85
N SER A 218 -3.98 -13.79 -3.32
CA SER A 218 -3.31 -12.61 -3.87
C SER A 218 -1.80 -12.81 -3.97
N GLU A 219 -1.16 -13.24 -2.87
CA GLU A 219 0.29 -13.36 -2.83
C GLU A 219 0.82 -14.58 -3.60
N LYS A 220 0.06 -15.69 -3.66
CA LYS A 220 0.43 -16.86 -4.49
C LYS A 220 0.36 -16.55 -5.98
N VAL A 221 -0.70 -15.89 -6.46
CA VAL A 221 -0.80 -15.54 -7.88
C VAL A 221 0.22 -14.46 -8.24
N PHE A 222 0.42 -13.47 -7.36
CA PHE A 222 1.41 -12.41 -7.54
C PHE A 222 2.84 -12.97 -7.69
N THR A 223 3.27 -13.85 -6.79
CA THR A 223 4.62 -14.46 -6.85
C THR A 223 4.78 -15.40 -8.04
N LYS A 224 3.74 -16.17 -8.37
CA LYS A 224 3.73 -17.07 -9.54
C LYS A 224 3.90 -16.30 -10.85
N GLU A 225 3.07 -15.29 -11.07
CA GLU A 225 3.03 -14.53 -12.33
C GLU A 225 4.23 -13.58 -12.49
N THR A 226 4.78 -13.09 -11.40
CA THR A 226 6.03 -12.30 -11.42
C THR A 226 7.28 -13.18 -11.41
N LEU A 227 7.12 -14.52 -11.45
CA LEU A 227 8.19 -15.53 -11.51
C LEU A 227 9.16 -15.45 -10.34
N ARG A 228 8.63 -15.24 -9.12
CA ARG A 228 9.47 -15.20 -7.91
C ARG A 228 9.65 -16.60 -7.34
N THR A 229 10.82 -16.82 -6.74
CA THR A 229 11.24 -18.11 -6.19
C THR A 229 11.83 -17.94 -4.80
N ALA A 230 12.11 -19.05 -4.12
CA ALA A 230 12.79 -19.05 -2.82
C ALA A 230 14.19 -18.42 -2.84
N ASP A 231 14.84 -18.39 -3.99
CA ASP A 231 16.20 -17.84 -4.14
C ASP A 231 16.19 -16.32 -4.31
N ASP A 232 15.02 -15.73 -4.55
CA ASP A 232 14.86 -14.29 -4.67
C ASP A 232 14.88 -13.61 -3.29
N VAL A 233 15.56 -12.47 -3.22
CA VAL A 233 15.66 -11.63 -2.02
C VAL A 233 14.85 -10.37 -2.24
N MET A 234 13.82 -10.17 -1.39
CA MET A 234 12.94 -9.01 -1.41
C MET A 234 13.56 -7.83 -0.68
N PHE A 235 13.54 -6.63 -1.25
CA PHE A 235 13.77 -5.37 -0.53
C PHE A 235 12.46 -4.62 -0.37
N MET A 236 12.14 -4.17 0.85
CA MET A 236 10.90 -3.43 1.12
C MET A 236 11.19 -2.02 1.67
N PRO A 237 10.99 -0.98 0.83
CA PRO A 237 11.12 0.41 1.24
C PRO A 237 9.81 1.00 1.77
N SER A 238 8.67 0.33 1.56
CA SER A 238 7.35 0.83 1.96
C SER A 238 7.01 0.49 3.41
N PRO A 239 6.24 1.35 4.10
CA PRO A 239 5.79 1.06 5.46
C PRO A 239 4.99 -0.24 5.55
N LEU A 240 5.22 -1.02 6.61
CA LEU A 240 4.60 -2.34 6.82
C LEU A 240 3.10 -2.27 7.24
N ASN A 241 2.57 -1.11 7.52
CA ASN A 241 1.13 -0.92 7.77
C ASN A 241 0.28 -0.80 6.49
N HIS A 242 0.88 -0.93 5.32
CA HIS A 242 0.21 -0.96 4.01
C HIS A 242 0.30 -2.35 3.39
N ALA A 243 -0.66 -2.70 2.51
CA ALA A 243 -0.63 -3.96 1.76
C ALA A 243 0.71 -4.17 1.05
N THR A 244 1.24 -3.14 0.39
CA THR A 244 2.55 -3.19 -0.28
C THR A 244 3.67 -3.62 0.67
N GLY A 245 3.78 -2.98 1.83
CA GLY A 245 4.82 -3.30 2.81
C GLY A 245 4.61 -4.65 3.49
N PHE A 246 3.39 -4.95 3.90
CA PHE A 246 3.10 -6.15 4.66
C PHE A 246 2.93 -7.38 3.77
N PHE A 247 1.97 -7.35 2.82
CA PHE A 247 1.66 -8.54 2.04
C PHE A 247 2.80 -8.86 1.08
N HIS A 248 3.18 -7.91 0.22
CA HIS A 248 4.24 -8.15 -0.76
C HIS A 248 5.64 -8.16 -0.14
N GLY A 249 5.88 -7.35 0.92
CA GLY A 249 7.19 -7.26 1.58
C GLY A 249 7.52 -8.41 2.52
N LEU A 250 6.51 -9.01 3.15
CA LEU A 250 6.71 -10.06 4.15
C LEU A 250 5.99 -11.37 3.79
N ILE A 251 4.68 -11.32 3.43
CA ILE A 251 3.92 -12.56 3.15
C ILE A 251 4.41 -13.21 1.85
N SER A 252 4.63 -12.46 0.76
CA SER A 252 5.17 -13.00 -0.49
C SER A 252 6.49 -13.78 -0.29
N PRO A 253 7.56 -13.20 0.30
CA PRO A 253 8.78 -13.97 0.54
C PRO A 253 8.57 -15.11 1.53
N MET A 254 7.69 -14.98 2.53
CA MET A 254 7.34 -16.07 3.44
C MET A 254 6.76 -17.27 2.69
N LEU A 255 5.78 -17.05 1.79
CA LEU A 255 5.16 -18.14 1.00
C LEU A 255 6.16 -18.88 0.11
N LEU A 256 7.21 -18.19 -0.33
CA LEU A 256 8.28 -18.77 -1.14
C LEU A 256 9.35 -19.50 -0.31
N GLY A 257 9.37 -19.36 1.02
CA GLY A 257 10.51 -19.75 1.86
C GLY A 257 11.74 -18.86 1.59
N GLY A 258 11.54 -17.65 1.08
CA GLY A 258 12.55 -16.64 0.76
C GLY A 258 12.88 -15.73 1.93
N ARG A 259 13.51 -14.58 1.65
CA ARG A 259 13.88 -13.60 2.68
C ARG A 259 13.50 -12.16 2.29
N ALA A 260 13.33 -11.33 3.31
CA ALA A 260 13.04 -9.91 3.19
C ALA A 260 14.14 -9.05 3.82
N VAL A 261 14.49 -7.96 3.15
CA VAL A 261 15.41 -6.91 3.61
C VAL A 261 14.60 -5.64 3.79
N LEU A 262 14.55 -5.12 5.00
CA LEU A 262 13.72 -3.96 5.36
C LEU A 262 14.59 -2.71 5.53
N GLN A 263 14.08 -1.58 5.06
CA GLN A 263 14.68 -0.28 5.36
C GLN A 263 13.67 0.56 6.14
N GLN A 264 14.08 0.99 7.32
CA GLN A 264 13.21 1.71 8.27
C GLN A 264 12.71 3.04 7.71
N ASP A 265 13.62 3.84 7.19
CA ASP A 265 13.33 5.11 6.55
C ASP A 265 14.04 5.15 5.20
N PHE A 266 13.27 5.29 4.14
CA PHE A 266 13.82 5.23 2.79
C PHE A 266 14.86 6.33 2.55
N ASN A 267 16.03 5.90 2.12
CA ASN A 267 17.08 6.75 1.59
C ASN A 267 17.70 6.03 0.39
N ALA A 268 17.63 6.64 -0.78
CA ALA A 268 18.01 5.98 -2.05
C ALA A 268 19.47 5.49 -2.07
N GLU A 269 20.42 6.27 -1.52
CA GLU A 269 21.83 5.89 -1.45
C GLU A 269 22.02 4.65 -0.57
N LYS A 270 21.53 4.72 0.67
CA LYS A 270 21.60 3.59 1.61
C LYS A 270 20.82 2.37 1.11
N ALA A 271 19.70 2.58 0.39
CA ALA A 271 18.90 1.51 -0.20
C ALA A 271 19.71 0.73 -1.23
N ILE A 272 20.40 1.41 -2.15
CA ILE A 272 21.24 0.76 -3.17
C ILE A 272 22.39 0.00 -2.53
N ASP A 273 23.07 0.59 -1.55
CA ASP A 273 24.16 -0.08 -0.83
C ASP A 273 23.67 -1.32 -0.07
N LEU A 274 22.54 -1.21 0.61
CA LEU A 274 21.90 -2.31 1.34
C LEU A 274 21.46 -3.44 0.40
N MET A 275 20.81 -3.08 -0.72
CA MET A 275 20.39 -4.05 -1.73
C MET A 275 21.59 -4.83 -2.31
N ASN A 276 22.68 -4.14 -2.63
CA ASN A 276 23.89 -4.78 -3.16
C ASN A 276 24.57 -5.67 -2.11
N ALA A 277 24.69 -5.19 -0.86
CA ALA A 277 25.29 -5.95 0.22
C ALA A 277 24.52 -7.23 0.57
N GLU A 278 23.18 -7.17 0.48
CA GLU A 278 22.29 -8.27 0.86
C GLU A 278 21.86 -9.16 -0.34
N GLY A 279 22.33 -8.86 -1.55
CA GLY A 279 22.01 -9.65 -2.73
C GLY A 279 20.54 -9.55 -3.16
N VAL A 280 19.92 -8.40 -2.96
CA VAL A 280 18.49 -8.17 -3.32
C VAL A 280 18.29 -8.34 -4.81
N THR A 281 17.28 -9.14 -5.19
CA THR A 281 16.97 -9.42 -6.60
C THR A 281 15.70 -8.70 -7.08
N TRP A 282 14.79 -8.38 -6.16
CA TRP A 282 13.55 -7.70 -6.52
C TRP A 282 13.03 -6.80 -5.40
N THR A 283 12.18 -5.87 -5.79
CA THR A 283 11.48 -4.96 -4.87
C THR A 283 10.14 -4.54 -5.45
N MET A 284 9.29 -4.00 -4.59
CA MET A 284 8.04 -3.35 -4.97
C MET A 284 7.89 -2.03 -4.23
N GLY A 285 7.43 -1.00 -4.92
CA GLY A 285 7.21 0.29 -4.30
C GLY A 285 6.57 1.31 -5.23
N ALA A 286 6.38 2.51 -4.72
CA ALA A 286 5.84 3.63 -5.49
C ALA A 286 6.92 4.29 -6.36
N THR A 287 6.47 5.03 -7.38
CA THR A 287 7.32 5.75 -8.34
C THR A 287 8.41 6.62 -7.70
N PRO A 288 8.19 7.34 -6.57
CA PRO A 288 9.27 8.12 -5.94
C PRO A 288 10.49 7.30 -5.52
N PHE A 289 10.29 6.08 -5.04
CA PHE A 289 11.40 5.24 -4.62
C PHE A 289 12.35 4.90 -5.76
N ILE A 290 11.82 4.41 -6.88
CA ILE A 290 12.65 4.09 -8.04
C ILE A 290 13.20 5.35 -8.72
N TYR A 291 12.45 6.46 -8.73
CA TYR A 291 12.92 7.73 -9.27
C TYR A 291 14.19 8.21 -8.57
N ASP A 292 14.20 8.23 -7.23
CA ASP A 292 15.35 8.67 -6.45
C ASP A 292 16.56 7.73 -6.63
N MET A 293 16.33 6.42 -6.70
CA MET A 293 17.39 5.45 -6.97
C MET A 293 17.95 5.61 -8.39
N LEU A 294 17.09 5.76 -9.41
CA LEU A 294 17.54 5.97 -10.79
C LEU A 294 18.36 7.25 -10.95
N LYS A 295 18.02 8.31 -10.22
CA LYS A 295 18.80 9.55 -10.23
C LYS A 295 20.23 9.32 -9.73
N ARG A 296 20.42 8.47 -8.73
CA ARG A 296 21.77 8.12 -8.20
C ARG A 296 22.56 7.31 -9.21
N VAL A 297 21.97 6.26 -9.78
CA VAL A 297 22.67 5.39 -10.75
C VAL A 297 22.93 6.07 -12.09
N ALA A 298 22.05 6.96 -12.53
CA ALA A 298 22.23 7.73 -13.76
C ALA A 298 23.40 8.75 -13.66
N ASN A 299 23.68 9.25 -12.47
CA ASN A 299 24.83 10.13 -12.22
C ASN A 299 26.15 9.34 -12.00
N HIS A 300 26.13 8.01 -12.15
CA HIS A 300 27.25 7.11 -11.92
C HIS A 300 27.82 7.10 -10.49
N ASP A 301 27.03 7.57 -9.52
CA ASP A 301 27.42 7.56 -8.11
C ASP A 301 27.38 6.14 -7.53
N GLN A 302 26.40 5.33 -8.01
CA GLN A 302 26.15 3.95 -7.58
C GLN A 302 25.68 3.10 -8.77
N LYS A 303 25.53 1.79 -8.58
CA LYS A 303 24.95 0.85 -9.57
C LYS A 303 24.09 -0.21 -8.87
N PHE A 304 23.14 -0.77 -9.57
CA PHE A 304 22.45 -1.98 -9.15
C PHE A 304 23.30 -3.19 -9.52
N GLU A 305 23.81 -3.95 -8.53
CA GLU A 305 24.60 -5.14 -8.80
C GLU A 305 23.74 -6.39 -8.91
N THR A 306 22.71 -6.50 -8.07
CA THR A 306 21.88 -7.70 -7.93
C THR A 306 20.41 -7.50 -8.26
N LEU A 307 19.89 -6.27 -8.12
CA LEU A 307 18.50 -5.95 -8.43
C LEU A 307 18.19 -6.23 -9.90
N LYS A 308 17.12 -7.01 -10.16
CA LYS A 308 16.65 -7.39 -11.50
C LYS A 308 15.26 -6.87 -11.82
N LEU A 309 14.40 -6.78 -10.80
CA LEU A 309 12.99 -6.43 -10.96
C LEU A 309 12.56 -5.38 -9.96
N PHE A 310 11.92 -4.32 -10.45
CA PHE A 310 11.18 -3.36 -9.65
C PHE A 310 9.71 -3.37 -10.11
N LEU A 311 8.81 -3.83 -9.24
CA LEU A 311 7.38 -3.75 -9.45
C LEU A 311 6.89 -2.39 -8.94
N CYS A 312 6.40 -1.56 -9.84
CA CYS A 312 6.06 -0.16 -9.53
C CYS A 312 4.55 0.07 -9.61
N GLY A 313 3.97 0.57 -8.53
CA GLY A 313 2.54 0.84 -8.45
C GLY A 313 2.20 2.05 -7.59
N GLY A 314 0.88 2.32 -7.51
CA GLY A 314 0.35 3.42 -6.70
C GLY A 314 0.41 4.80 -7.36
N ALA A 315 1.16 4.96 -8.43
CA ALA A 315 1.21 6.14 -9.29
C ALA A 315 1.65 5.70 -10.71
N PRO A 316 1.41 6.52 -11.74
CA PRO A 316 1.88 6.25 -13.09
C PRO A 316 3.39 6.08 -13.16
N VAL A 317 3.82 5.16 -14.01
CA VAL A 317 5.24 4.93 -14.29
C VAL A 317 5.61 5.63 -15.60
N PRO A 318 6.44 6.68 -15.59
CA PRO A 318 6.84 7.35 -16.82
C PRO A 318 7.71 6.45 -17.72
N GLY A 319 7.41 6.35 -19.02
CA GLY A 319 8.13 5.48 -19.95
C GLY A 319 9.64 5.77 -20.06
N HIS A 320 10.08 7.03 -19.80
CA HIS A 320 11.51 7.33 -19.75
C HIS A 320 12.22 6.66 -18.56
N MET A 321 11.52 6.48 -17.43
CA MET A 321 12.06 5.77 -16.26
C MET A 321 12.20 4.28 -16.55
N VAL A 322 11.25 3.68 -17.29
CA VAL A 322 11.34 2.28 -17.73
C VAL A 322 12.61 2.05 -18.57
N LYS A 323 12.86 2.93 -19.54
CA LYS A 323 14.07 2.88 -20.37
C LYS A 323 15.35 3.09 -19.57
N CYS A 324 15.33 4.04 -18.62
CA CYS A 324 16.46 4.29 -17.73
C CYS A 324 16.75 3.08 -16.84
N ALA A 325 15.75 2.50 -16.19
CA ALA A 325 15.89 1.31 -15.35
C ALA A 325 16.48 0.14 -16.16
N HIS A 326 15.95 -0.11 -17.36
CA HIS A 326 16.43 -1.16 -18.24
C HIS A 326 17.90 -0.96 -18.65
N HIS A 327 18.32 0.28 -18.93
CA HIS A 327 19.73 0.60 -19.21
C HIS A 327 20.66 0.20 -18.05
N HIS A 328 20.15 0.28 -16.82
CA HIS A 328 20.86 -0.11 -15.60
C HIS A 328 20.59 -1.57 -15.16
N GLY A 329 20.02 -2.40 -16.04
CA GLY A 329 19.82 -3.84 -15.83
C GLY A 329 18.59 -4.22 -14.99
N VAL A 330 17.66 -3.28 -14.75
CA VAL A 330 16.45 -3.49 -13.94
C VAL A 330 15.21 -3.43 -14.82
N MET A 331 14.35 -4.47 -14.75
CA MET A 331 13.01 -4.44 -15.33
C MET A 331 12.08 -3.65 -14.40
N LEU A 332 11.57 -2.51 -14.87
CA LEU A 332 10.62 -1.67 -14.17
C LEU A 332 9.21 -1.95 -14.70
N CYS A 333 8.52 -2.89 -14.04
CA CYS A 333 7.20 -3.35 -14.47
C CYS A 333 6.10 -2.65 -13.69
N GLU A 334 5.08 -2.15 -14.39
CA GLU A 334 3.92 -1.53 -13.76
C GLU A 334 3.01 -2.59 -13.13
N VAL A 335 2.48 -2.28 -11.94
CA VAL A 335 1.41 -3.03 -11.29
C VAL A 335 0.34 -2.06 -10.81
N TYR A 336 -0.93 -2.48 -10.93
CA TYR A 336 -2.04 -1.68 -10.46
C TYR A 336 -2.91 -2.45 -9.47
N GLY A 337 -3.37 -1.73 -8.46
CA GLY A 337 -4.30 -2.18 -7.44
C GLY A 337 -4.52 -1.12 -6.37
N SER A 338 -5.40 -1.44 -5.46
CA SER A 338 -5.70 -0.64 -4.27
C SER A 338 -5.49 -1.46 -3.01
N THR A 339 -5.69 -0.86 -1.83
CA THR A 339 -5.72 -1.66 -0.60
C THR A 339 -6.81 -2.72 -0.69
N GLU A 340 -7.99 -2.35 -1.19
CA GLU A 340 -9.19 -3.19 -1.23
C GLU A 340 -9.09 -4.36 -2.23
N SER A 341 -8.24 -4.25 -3.25
CA SER A 341 -8.11 -5.26 -4.30
C SER A 341 -6.71 -5.84 -4.45
N CYS A 342 -5.73 -5.41 -3.61
CA CYS A 342 -4.32 -5.73 -3.82
C CYS A 342 -3.87 -5.43 -5.27
N PRO A 343 -2.64 -5.66 -5.69
CA PRO A 343 -2.29 -5.69 -7.10
C PRO A 343 -3.06 -6.79 -7.82
N HIS A 344 -3.78 -6.41 -8.87
CA HIS A 344 -4.59 -7.34 -9.64
C HIS A 344 -4.43 -7.19 -11.16
N ILE A 345 -3.70 -6.15 -11.59
CA ILE A 345 -3.26 -5.93 -12.97
C ILE A 345 -1.75 -5.72 -12.96
N TYR A 346 -1.04 -6.30 -13.91
CA TYR A 346 0.41 -6.24 -13.96
C TYR A 346 0.97 -6.28 -15.39
N VAL A 347 2.17 -5.75 -15.53
CA VAL A 347 2.99 -5.92 -16.73
C VAL A 347 4.02 -7.02 -16.47
N SER A 348 4.00 -8.08 -17.27
CA SER A 348 5.00 -9.15 -17.17
C SER A 348 6.40 -8.69 -17.59
N THR A 349 7.44 -9.37 -17.10
CA THR A 349 8.82 -8.95 -17.34
C THR A 349 9.23 -8.99 -18.83
N ASP A 350 8.69 -9.92 -19.61
CA ASP A 350 8.90 -10.03 -21.05
C ASP A 350 8.24 -8.89 -21.85
N LYS A 351 7.19 -8.27 -21.29
CA LYS A 351 6.48 -7.12 -21.85
C LYS A 351 6.89 -5.77 -21.26
N CYS A 352 7.82 -5.76 -20.31
CA CYS A 352 8.22 -4.56 -19.57
C CYS A 352 8.50 -3.35 -20.48
N LEU A 353 9.37 -3.49 -21.48
CA LEU A 353 9.77 -2.38 -22.38
C LEU A 353 8.68 -1.96 -23.37
N GLU A 354 7.77 -2.86 -23.68
CA GLU A 354 6.69 -2.63 -24.62
C GLU A 354 5.48 -1.98 -23.95
N TRP A 355 5.15 -2.38 -22.72
CA TRP A 355 3.90 -2.01 -22.07
C TRP A 355 4.08 -1.04 -20.88
N SER A 356 5.11 -1.22 -20.03
CA SER A 356 5.27 -0.33 -18.86
C SER A 356 5.45 1.14 -19.27
N GLY A 357 4.68 2.01 -18.63
CA GLY A 357 4.62 3.43 -18.95
C GLY A 357 3.58 3.82 -20.00
N GLU A 358 2.99 2.83 -20.69
CA GLU A 358 1.88 3.05 -21.61
C GLU A 358 0.63 2.28 -21.19
N TRP A 359 0.80 1.07 -20.65
CA TRP A 359 -0.24 0.19 -20.15
C TRP A 359 0.04 -0.18 -18.69
N SER A 360 -1.02 -0.32 -17.91
CA SER A 360 -0.92 -0.86 -16.54
C SER A 360 -0.81 -2.38 -16.54
N GLY A 361 -1.14 -3.03 -17.68
CA GLY A 361 -0.95 -4.45 -17.91
C GLY A 361 -2.23 -5.23 -18.14
N VAL A 362 -2.20 -6.50 -17.74
CA VAL A 362 -3.33 -7.44 -17.84
C VAL A 362 -3.68 -7.98 -16.45
N PRO A 363 -4.93 -8.47 -16.22
CA PRO A 363 -5.30 -9.09 -14.96
C PRO A 363 -4.46 -10.34 -14.66
N PHE A 364 -4.15 -10.59 -13.39
CA PHE A 364 -3.60 -11.87 -12.94
C PHE A 364 -4.58 -13.02 -13.14
N GLU A 365 -4.07 -14.26 -13.20
CA GLU A 365 -4.90 -15.46 -13.30
C GLU A 365 -5.98 -15.51 -12.21
N GLY A 366 -7.21 -15.81 -12.61
CA GLY A 366 -8.36 -15.91 -11.71
C GLY A 366 -9.01 -14.58 -11.33
N ILE A 367 -8.55 -13.47 -11.89
CA ILE A 367 -9.10 -12.13 -11.68
C ILE A 367 -9.82 -11.67 -12.93
N GLU A 368 -11.00 -11.13 -12.75
CA GLU A 368 -11.83 -10.54 -13.79
C GLU A 368 -11.80 -9.02 -13.69
N VAL A 369 -11.68 -8.33 -14.83
CA VAL A 369 -11.75 -6.86 -14.91
C VAL A 369 -12.80 -6.48 -15.94
N ARG A 370 -13.60 -5.46 -15.61
CA ARG A 370 -14.57 -4.81 -16.50
C ARG A 370 -14.33 -3.31 -16.54
N VAL A 371 -14.70 -2.70 -17.65
CA VAL A 371 -14.74 -1.24 -17.81
C VAL A 371 -16.18 -0.84 -18.06
N VAL A 372 -16.75 -0.02 -17.17
CA VAL A 372 -18.19 0.28 -17.21
C VAL A 372 -18.49 1.78 -17.26
N ASP A 373 -19.64 2.11 -17.85
CA ASP A 373 -20.19 3.46 -17.84
C ASP A 373 -20.81 3.84 -16.46
N GLU A 374 -21.34 5.04 -16.34
CA GLU A 374 -21.98 5.50 -15.09
C GLU A 374 -23.24 4.71 -14.71
N LYS A 375 -23.79 3.91 -15.63
CA LYS A 375 -24.96 3.05 -15.39
C LYS A 375 -24.58 1.60 -15.10
N GLY A 376 -23.29 1.28 -15.09
CA GLY A 376 -22.77 -0.07 -14.86
C GLY A 376 -22.78 -0.97 -16.11
N ASN A 377 -23.02 -0.43 -17.31
CA ASN A 377 -22.93 -1.19 -18.55
C ASN A 377 -21.48 -1.23 -19.04
N ASP A 378 -21.07 -2.36 -19.63
CA ASP A 378 -19.76 -2.46 -20.28
C ASP A 378 -19.62 -1.43 -21.41
N VAL A 379 -18.50 -0.74 -21.46
CA VAL A 379 -18.16 0.16 -22.56
C VAL A 379 -17.42 -0.62 -23.65
N PRO A 380 -17.50 -0.18 -24.93
CA PRO A 380 -16.66 -0.74 -26.00
C PRO A 380 -15.17 -0.63 -25.68
N ASN A 381 -14.38 -1.60 -26.16
CA ASN A 381 -12.93 -1.54 -26.04
C ASN A 381 -12.37 -0.24 -26.63
N GLY A 382 -11.43 0.38 -25.92
CA GLY A 382 -10.87 1.69 -26.26
C GLY A 382 -11.67 2.89 -25.76
N GLU A 383 -12.86 2.69 -25.20
CA GLU A 383 -13.62 3.75 -24.51
C GLU A 383 -13.31 3.77 -23.01
N GLN A 384 -13.38 4.98 -22.42
CA GLN A 384 -13.10 5.16 -21.00
C GLN A 384 -14.33 4.82 -20.15
N GLY A 385 -14.09 4.10 -19.06
CA GLY A 385 -15.09 3.82 -18.03
C GLY A 385 -14.45 3.61 -16.66
N GLU A 386 -15.27 3.29 -15.67
CA GLU A 386 -14.81 2.90 -14.34
C GLU A 386 -14.25 1.48 -14.36
N GLU A 387 -13.09 1.27 -13.74
CA GLU A 387 -12.51 -0.06 -13.53
C GLU A 387 -13.28 -0.78 -12.43
N LEU A 388 -13.75 -1.99 -12.74
CA LEU A 388 -14.29 -2.94 -11.80
C LEU A 388 -13.45 -4.20 -11.81
N SER A 389 -13.13 -4.73 -10.62
CA SER A 389 -12.45 -6.03 -10.51
C SER A 389 -13.26 -7.02 -9.66
N ARG A 390 -13.15 -8.30 -10.00
CA ARG A 390 -13.76 -9.40 -9.27
C ARG A 390 -12.80 -10.58 -9.22
N GLY A 391 -12.70 -11.21 -8.05
CA GLY A 391 -11.85 -12.37 -7.88
C GLY A 391 -11.57 -12.70 -6.42
N PRO A 392 -10.84 -13.78 -6.17
CA PRO A 392 -10.52 -14.24 -4.82
C PRO A 392 -9.66 -13.27 -3.99
N HIS A 393 -9.03 -12.28 -4.64
CA HIS A 393 -8.16 -11.26 -4.05
C HIS A 393 -8.92 -10.11 -3.39
N VAL A 394 -10.18 -9.88 -3.76
CA VAL A 394 -10.95 -8.72 -3.33
C VAL A 394 -11.27 -8.81 -1.83
N PHE A 395 -11.08 -7.70 -1.12
CA PHE A 395 -11.42 -7.58 0.30
C PHE A 395 -12.89 -7.94 0.57
N VAL A 396 -13.21 -8.25 1.82
CA VAL A 396 -14.57 -8.73 2.18
C VAL A 396 -15.43 -7.67 2.86
N GLY A 397 -15.06 -6.39 2.72
CA GLY A 397 -15.84 -5.26 3.23
C GLY A 397 -15.05 -4.36 4.19
N TYR A 398 -15.70 -3.30 4.67
CA TYR A 398 -15.16 -2.39 5.68
C TYR A 398 -15.79 -2.68 7.04
N LEU A 399 -14.97 -2.90 8.05
CA LEU A 399 -15.43 -3.20 9.40
C LEU A 399 -16.35 -2.11 9.95
N ASN A 400 -17.53 -2.49 10.42
CA ASN A 400 -18.55 -1.60 10.98
C ASN A 400 -18.91 -0.41 10.06
N ASP A 401 -18.93 -0.64 8.72
CA ASP A 401 -19.23 0.39 7.74
C ASP A 401 -19.96 -0.21 6.52
N LYS A 402 -21.19 -0.65 6.77
CA LYS A 402 -22.01 -1.29 5.74
C LYS A 402 -22.27 -0.37 4.53
N GLU A 403 -22.49 0.92 4.77
CA GLU A 403 -22.78 1.87 3.69
C GLU A 403 -21.61 1.99 2.70
N ARG A 404 -20.37 2.11 3.22
CA ARG A 404 -19.19 2.15 2.36
C ARG A 404 -18.89 0.78 1.73
N THR A 405 -19.18 -0.30 2.42
CA THR A 405 -19.05 -1.66 1.88
C THR A 405 -19.99 -1.85 0.68
N ASP A 406 -21.26 -1.50 0.82
CA ASP A 406 -22.27 -1.65 -0.25
C ASP A 406 -22.00 -0.75 -1.46
N ARG A 407 -21.32 0.38 -1.27
CA ARG A 407 -20.86 1.25 -2.36
C ARG A 407 -19.62 0.72 -3.08
N ALA A 408 -18.77 -0.01 -2.38
CA ALA A 408 -17.52 -0.51 -2.90
C ALA A 408 -17.63 -1.92 -3.51
N LEU A 409 -18.51 -2.76 -2.95
CA LEU A 409 -18.78 -4.11 -3.41
C LEU A 409 -20.24 -4.23 -3.79
N ASP A 410 -20.53 -4.64 -5.02
CA ASP A 410 -21.89 -4.94 -5.44
C ASP A 410 -22.32 -6.37 -5.02
N ASP A 411 -23.56 -6.74 -5.34
CA ASP A 411 -24.11 -8.04 -4.95
C ASP A 411 -23.58 -9.19 -5.83
N ASP A 412 -22.99 -8.89 -6.98
CA ASP A 412 -22.34 -9.85 -7.88
C ASP A 412 -20.86 -10.05 -7.56
N GLY A 413 -20.35 -9.37 -6.53
CA GLY A 413 -18.97 -9.44 -6.03
C GLY A 413 -17.97 -8.58 -6.79
N TRP A 414 -18.44 -7.60 -7.60
CA TRP A 414 -17.57 -6.63 -8.25
C TRP A 414 -17.15 -5.54 -7.27
N PHE A 415 -15.87 -5.27 -7.24
CA PHE A 415 -15.31 -4.13 -6.53
C PHE A 415 -15.26 -2.92 -7.46
N HIS A 416 -15.88 -1.83 -7.04
CA HIS A 416 -15.87 -0.53 -7.70
C HIS A 416 -14.67 0.27 -7.24
N SER A 417 -13.63 0.33 -8.07
CA SER A 417 -12.37 1.00 -7.69
C SER A 417 -12.49 2.51 -7.56
N GLY A 418 -13.41 3.11 -8.32
CA GLY A 418 -13.50 4.56 -8.52
C GLY A 418 -12.36 5.11 -9.37
N ASP A 419 -11.57 4.25 -9.99
CA ASP A 419 -10.52 4.61 -10.93
C ASP A 419 -11.05 4.50 -12.37
N LEU A 420 -10.60 5.37 -13.25
CA LEU A 420 -10.95 5.36 -14.68
C LEU A 420 -9.87 4.65 -15.47
N CYS A 421 -10.32 3.86 -16.42
CA CYS A 421 -9.44 3.13 -17.32
C CYS A 421 -10.05 2.96 -18.70
N PHE A 422 -9.26 2.43 -19.64
CA PHE A 422 -9.73 1.78 -20.84
C PHE A 422 -9.05 0.42 -20.99
N MET A 423 -9.74 -0.47 -21.70
CA MET A 423 -9.24 -1.78 -22.07
C MET A 423 -9.22 -1.87 -23.58
N ASP A 424 -8.21 -2.50 -24.15
CA ASP A 424 -8.14 -2.75 -25.58
C ASP A 424 -8.59 -4.17 -25.95
N ASP A 425 -8.52 -4.49 -27.26
CA ASP A 425 -8.92 -5.80 -27.80
C ASP A 425 -8.00 -6.95 -27.36
N GLU A 426 -6.80 -6.64 -26.84
CA GLU A 426 -5.86 -7.62 -26.29
C GLU A 426 -6.06 -7.83 -24.78
N GLY A 427 -7.03 -7.15 -24.16
CA GLY A 427 -7.30 -7.19 -22.72
C GLY A 427 -6.31 -6.40 -21.88
N ARG A 428 -5.49 -5.53 -22.50
CA ARG A 428 -4.60 -4.64 -21.75
C ARG A 428 -5.39 -3.49 -21.17
N VAL A 429 -5.15 -3.22 -19.91
CA VAL A 429 -5.78 -2.14 -19.15
C VAL A 429 -4.80 -0.97 -18.98
N ARG A 430 -5.29 0.24 -19.23
CA ARG A 430 -4.58 1.47 -18.87
C ARG A 430 -5.39 2.27 -17.89
N ILE A 431 -4.87 2.43 -16.69
CA ILE A 431 -5.46 3.30 -15.67
C ILE A 431 -5.17 4.76 -16.03
N ASN A 432 -6.22 5.56 -16.16
CA ASN A 432 -6.12 6.93 -16.64
C ASN A 432 -6.29 7.98 -15.53
N GLY A 433 -6.91 7.64 -14.41
CA GLY A 433 -7.09 8.56 -13.29
C GLY A 433 -8.18 8.12 -12.33
N ARG A 434 -8.66 9.06 -11.51
CA ARG A 434 -9.75 8.78 -10.57
C ARG A 434 -11.02 9.52 -10.95
N LYS A 435 -12.14 8.84 -10.77
CA LYS A 435 -13.48 9.42 -10.99
C LYS A 435 -13.70 10.71 -10.17
N LYS A 436 -13.11 10.79 -8.97
CA LYS A 436 -13.16 11.96 -8.08
C LYS A 436 -12.13 13.05 -8.40
N GLU A 437 -11.19 12.79 -9.30
CA GLU A 437 -10.14 13.73 -9.72
C GLU A 437 -10.40 14.23 -11.15
N ILE A 438 -11.63 14.05 -11.64
CA ILE A 438 -12.08 14.64 -12.91
C ILE A 438 -12.39 16.12 -12.67
N ILE A 439 -11.86 16.95 -13.55
CA ILE A 439 -12.16 18.37 -13.63
C ILE A 439 -13.31 18.52 -14.62
N ILE A 440 -14.47 18.96 -14.15
CA ILE A 440 -15.69 19.11 -14.98
C ILE A 440 -15.74 20.53 -15.54
N ARG A 441 -15.17 20.71 -16.74
CA ARG A 441 -15.08 22.03 -17.38
C ARG A 441 -16.08 22.19 -18.53
N GLY A 442 -17.15 22.94 -18.29
CA GLY A 442 -18.16 23.22 -19.32
C GLY A 442 -18.88 21.98 -19.85
N GLY A 443 -19.01 20.94 -19.02
CA GLY A 443 -19.59 19.65 -19.40
C GLY A 443 -18.59 18.65 -20.00
N GLU A 444 -17.33 19.05 -20.15
CA GLU A 444 -16.25 18.17 -20.56
C GLU A 444 -15.53 17.59 -19.33
N ASN A 445 -15.41 16.28 -19.27
CA ASN A 445 -14.67 15.56 -18.22
C ASN A 445 -13.19 15.50 -18.57
N ILE A 446 -12.36 16.19 -17.79
CA ILE A 446 -10.91 16.25 -17.96
C ILE A 446 -10.24 15.54 -16.81
N CYS A 447 -9.47 14.50 -17.10
CA CYS A 447 -8.70 13.83 -16.06
C CYS A 447 -7.52 14.71 -15.64
N ALA A 448 -7.40 15.01 -14.34
CA ALA A 448 -6.31 15.78 -13.79
C ALA A 448 -4.93 15.18 -14.15
N ARG A 449 -4.85 13.85 -14.22
CA ARG A 449 -3.65 13.13 -14.64
C ARG A 449 -3.25 13.41 -16.09
N GLU A 450 -4.20 13.51 -17.02
CA GLU A 450 -3.89 13.87 -18.42
C GLU A 450 -3.23 15.24 -18.52
N VAL A 451 -3.67 16.17 -17.66
CA VAL A 451 -3.06 17.51 -17.57
C VAL A 451 -1.64 17.40 -17.01
N ASP A 452 -1.44 16.63 -15.94
CA ASP A 452 -0.12 16.42 -15.34
C ASP A 452 0.84 15.76 -16.36
N GLU A 453 0.39 14.73 -17.07
CA GLU A 453 1.20 14.07 -18.12
C GLU A 453 1.56 15.05 -19.26
N ALA A 454 0.65 15.92 -19.66
CA ALA A 454 0.89 16.92 -20.70
C ALA A 454 1.94 17.95 -20.28
N MET A 455 2.02 18.28 -19.00
CA MET A 455 2.99 19.22 -18.42
C MET A 455 4.34 18.57 -18.10
N ALA A 456 4.45 17.27 -18.16
CA ALA A 456 5.70 16.57 -17.90
C ALA A 456 6.83 17.08 -18.82
N SER A 457 7.98 17.40 -18.25
CA SER A 457 9.15 17.99 -18.92
C SER A 457 8.98 19.44 -19.40
N CYS A 458 7.96 20.16 -18.93
CA CYS A 458 7.85 21.60 -19.17
C CYS A 458 9.01 22.34 -18.46
N PRO A 459 9.75 23.21 -19.17
CA PRO A 459 10.84 23.98 -18.55
C PRO A 459 10.35 24.79 -17.35
N GLY A 460 11.12 24.77 -16.26
CA GLY A 460 10.76 25.43 -15.01
C GLY A 460 9.75 24.66 -14.14
N VAL A 461 9.09 23.63 -14.68
CA VAL A 461 8.14 22.77 -13.94
C VAL A 461 8.88 21.57 -13.37
N GLY A 462 8.96 21.48 -12.04
CA GLY A 462 9.42 20.29 -11.31
C GLY A 462 8.25 19.36 -11.01
N ALA A 463 8.07 19.02 -9.71
CA ALA A 463 6.87 18.30 -9.31
C ALA A 463 5.63 19.18 -9.51
N HIS A 464 4.54 18.58 -9.97
CA HIS A 464 3.30 19.32 -10.21
C HIS A 464 2.08 18.44 -10.02
N ALA A 465 0.92 19.06 -9.78
CA ALA A 465 -0.36 18.38 -9.65
C ALA A 465 -1.51 19.31 -10.04
N SER A 466 -2.38 18.82 -10.90
CA SER A 466 -3.57 19.55 -11.38
C SER A 466 -4.81 19.19 -10.59
N ILE A 467 -5.68 20.17 -10.38
CA ILE A 467 -6.98 20.03 -9.69
C ILE A 467 -8.04 20.91 -10.38
N GLY A 468 -9.32 20.62 -10.11
CA GLY A 468 -10.42 21.52 -10.48
C GLY A 468 -10.41 22.77 -9.60
N MET A 469 -10.55 23.92 -10.23
CA MET A 469 -10.77 25.22 -9.62
C MET A 469 -12.21 25.65 -9.89
N PRO A 470 -13.02 25.98 -8.89
CA PRO A 470 -14.40 26.42 -9.10
C PRO A 470 -14.52 27.60 -10.08
N ASP A 471 -15.50 27.52 -11.01
CA ASP A 471 -15.81 28.58 -11.97
C ASP A 471 -17.34 28.68 -12.17
N GLU A 472 -17.90 29.88 -12.02
CA GLU A 472 -19.36 30.11 -12.10
C GLU A 472 -19.97 29.72 -13.44
N ARG A 473 -19.23 29.82 -14.54
CA ARG A 473 -19.72 29.58 -15.90
C ARG A 473 -19.46 28.16 -16.38
N LEU A 474 -18.30 27.59 -16.04
CA LEU A 474 -17.84 26.30 -16.57
C LEU A 474 -17.97 25.16 -15.56
N GLY A 475 -18.40 25.44 -14.32
CA GLY A 475 -18.33 24.52 -13.20
C GLY A 475 -16.93 24.49 -12.60
N GLU A 476 -15.96 24.05 -13.37
CA GLU A 476 -14.55 24.07 -12.98
C GLU A 476 -13.63 24.53 -14.10
N ARG A 477 -12.42 24.96 -13.73
CA ARG A 477 -11.26 25.19 -14.59
C ARG A 477 -10.06 24.42 -14.08
N ILE A 478 -9.03 24.30 -14.91
CA ILE A 478 -7.80 23.60 -14.54
C ILE A 478 -6.88 24.56 -13.79
N CYS A 479 -6.55 24.21 -12.54
CA CYS A 479 -5.48 24.83 -11.78
C CYS A 479 -4.37 23.81 -11.54
N THR A 480 -3.11 24.18 -11.83
CA THR A 480 -1.95 23.31 -11.59
C THR A 480 -1.03 23.92 -10.56
N PHE A 481 -0.79 23.21 -9.47
CA PHE A 481 0.25 23.52 -8.50
C PHE A 481 1.60 23.06 -9.03
N VAL A 482 2.61 23.92 -8.95
CA VAL A 482 3.94 23.68 -9.50
C VAL A 482 5.01 23.94 -8.45
N VAL A 483 5.90 22.98 -8.25
CA VAL A 483 7.17 23.17 -7.55
C VAL A 483 8.21 23.57 -8.60
N PRO A 484 8.80 24.76 -8.52
CA PRO A 484 9.73 25.24 -9.54
C PRO A 484 11.00 24.40 -9.65
N ALA A 485 11.51 24.25 -10.87
CA ALA A 485 12.79 23.62 -11.16
C ALA A 485 13.70 24.55 -11.96
N GLY A 486 14.60 25.24 -11.27
CA GLY A 486 15.53 26.19 -11.84
C GLY A 486 15.00 27.63 -11.91
N PHE A 487 13.76 27.83 -12.35
CA PHE A 487 13.07 29.12 -12.34
C PHE A 487 11.57 28.92 -12.13
N GLU A 488 10.86 29.98 -11.72
CA GLU A 488 9.40 29.92 -11.57
C GLU A 488 8.73 30.13 -12.94
N PRO A 489 8.02 29.13 -13.47
CA PRO A 489 7.35 29.27 -14.75
C PRO A 489 6.09 30.13 -14.61
N THR A 490 5.78 30.88 -15.62
CA THR A 490 4.51 31.61 -15.76
C THR A 490 3.48 30.73 -16.47
N LEU A 491 2.19 31.09 -16.35
CA LEU A 491 1.12 30.44 -17.09
C LEU A 491 1.36 30.49 -18.61
N GLU A 492 1.94 31.57 -19.11
CA GLU A 492 2.23 31.72 -20.54
C GLU A 492 3.37 30.81 -20.99
N ASP A 493 4.43 30.64 -20.19
CA ASP A 493 5.51 29.69 -20.48
C ASP A 493 4.97 28.27 -20.65
N VAL A 494 4.06 27.84 -19.75
CA VAL A 494 3.42 26.54 -19.83
C VAL A 494 2.54 26.40 -21.08
N ARG A 495 1.74 27.41 -21.40
CA ARG A 495 0.88 27.44 -22.60
C ARG A 495 1.69 27.38 -23.89
N GLU A 496 2.80 28.13 -23.96
CA GLU A 496 3.70 28.08 -25.13
C GLU A 496 4.32 26.67 -25.27
N PHE A 497 4.77 26.08 -24.18
CA PHE A 497 5.29 24.70 -24.18
C PHE A 497 4.25 23.70 -24.69
N LEU A 498 3.03 23.71 -24.14
CA LEU A 498 1.94 22.83 -24.55
C LEU A 498 1.56 23.04 -26.02
N LYS A 499 1.59 24.29 -26.49
CA LYS A 499 1.36 24.65 -27.89
C LYS A 499 2.44 24.06 -28.81
N MET A 500 3.71 24.20 -28.45
CA MET A 500 4.83 23.64 -29.21
C MET A 500 4.76 22.09 -29.30
N ARG A 501 4.22 21.45 -28.29
CA ARG A 501 4.01 20.00 -28.26
C ARG A 501 2.69 19.55 -28.90
N HIS A 502 1.93 20.44 -29.50
CA HIS A 502 0.63 20.19 -30.11
C HIS A 502 -0.39 19.55 -29.14
N VAL A 503 -0.27 19.82 -27.84
CA VAL A 503 -1.22 19.33 -26.82
C VAL A 503 -2.58 20.01 -27.04
N SER A 504 -3.65 19.21 -26.95
CA SER A 504 -5.02 19.74 -27.04
C SER A 504 -5.28 20.82 -26.01
N LYS A 505 -5.93 21.92 -26.43
CA LYS A 505 -6.27 23.05 -25.54
C LYS A 505 -7.17 22.66 -24.37
N ARG A 506 -7.87 21.54 -24.46
CA ARG A 506 -8.68 21.02 -23.35
C ARG A 506 -7.85 20.72 -22.10
N LEU A 507 -6.56 20.38 -22.28
CA LEU A 507 -5.62 20.03 -21.20
C LEU A 507 -4.77 21.23 -20.73
N TRP A 508 -5.02 22.42 -21.22
CA TRP A 508 -4.22 23.57 -20.84
C TRP A 508 -4.69 24.16 -19.52
N PRO A 509 -3.81 24.36 -18.54
CA PRO A 509 -4.15 25.05 -17.31
C PRO A 509 -4.64 26.49 -17.57
N GLU A 510 -5.63 26.90 -16.80
CA GLU A 510 -6.09 28.29 -16.75
C GLU A 510 -5.44 29.04 -15.60
N ARG A 511 -4.90 28.32 -14.61
CA ARG A 511 -4.19 28.89 -13.46
C ARG A 511 -2.99 28.05 -13.10
N ILE A 512 -1.89 28.71 -12.66
CA ILE A 512 -0.73 28.07 -12.04
C ILE A 512 -0.54 28.64 -10.65
N GLU A 513 -0.29 27.76 -9.69
CA GLU A 513 0.04 28.11 -8.32
C GLU A 513 1.44 27.59 -7.98
N ILE A 514 2.31 28.48 -7.55
CA ILE A 514 3.65 28.09 -7.09
C ILE A 514 3.55 27.62 -5.64
N ILE A 515 4.20 26.46 -5.37
CA ILE A 515 4.30 25.86 -4.04
C ILE A 515 5.72 25.31 -3.83
N ASN A 516 6.19 25.30 -2.58
CA ASN A 516 7.54 24.82 -2.26
C ASN A 516 7.66 23.30 -2.37
N GLU A 517 6.59 22.59 -1.97
CA GLU A 517 6.51 21.13 -2.03
C GLU A 517 5.06 20.68 -2.18
N LEU A 518 4.83 19.54 -2.85
CA LEU A 518 3.51 18.94 -2.95
C LEU A 518 3.22 18.10 -1.70
N PRO A 519 1.98 18.14 -1.15
CA PRO A 519 1.60 17.32 -0.02
C PRO A 519 1.47 15.86 -0.45
N HIS A 520 2.20 14.96 0.23
CA HIS A 520 2.19 13.52 -0.05
C HIS A 520 1.68 12.70 1.13
N THR A 521 1.17 11.50 0.83
CA THR A 521 0.96 10.43 1.82
C THR A 521 2.30 9.80 2.18
N ALA A 522 2.34 8.97 3.24
CA ALA A 522 3.52 8.18 3.59
C ALA A 522 3.98 7.22 2.47
N THR A 523 3.09 6.88 1.54
CA THR A 523 3.37 6.05 0.36
C THR A 523 3.71 6.86 -0.89
N GLY A 524 3.91 8.19 -0.77
CA GLY A 524 4.31 9.06 -1.88
C GLY A 524 3.17 9.52 -2.81
N LYS A 525 1.90 9.22 -2.50
CA LYS A 525 0.75 9.70 -3.30
C LYS A 525 0.44 11.17 -2.98
N ILE A 526 0.17 11.97 -4.01
CA ILE A 526 -0.21 13.39 -3.85
C ILE A 526 -1.59 13.50 -3.19
N LYS A 527 -1.68 14.35 -2.15
CA LYS A 527 -2.94 14.66 -1.46
C LYS A 527 -3.64 15.84 -2.12
N ARG A 528 -4.34 15.61 -3.24
CA ARG A 528 -5.01 16.68 -4.00
C ARG A 528 -6.07 17.45 -3.20
N HIS A 529 -6.71 16.83 -2.20
CA HIS A 529 -7.66 17.53 -1.32
C HIS A 529 -7.00 18.67 -0.54
N ILE A 530 -5.74 18.52 -0.09
CA ILE A 530 -4.99 19.59 0.58
C ILE A 530 -4.67 20.72 -0.41
N LEU A 531 -4.40 20.39 -1.68
CA LEU A 531 -4.20 21.41 -2.71
C LEU A 531 -5.50 22.17 -3.01
N ALA A 532 -6.65 21.50 -2.97
CA ALA A 532 -7.95 22.13 -3.13
C ALA A 532 -8.25 23.11 -1.98
N GLU A 533 -8.03 22.70 -0.73
CA GLU A 533 -8.16 23.56 0.45
C GLU A 533 -7.23 24.79 0.37
N GLU A 534 -5.98 24.59 -0.07
CA GLU A 534 -5.02 25.68 -0.25
C GLU A 534 -5.44 26.64 -1.37
N LEU A 535 -5.99 26.10 -2.47
CA LEU A 535 -6.52 26.92 -3.57
C LEU A 535 -7.69 27.79 -3.11
N GLU A 536 -8.65 27.20 -2.38
CA GLU A 536 -9.79 27.93 -1.82
C GLU A 536 -9.32 29.08 -0.90
N ARG A 537 -8.34 28.81 -0.03
CA ARG A 537 -7.74 29.81 0.84
C ARG A 537 -7.11 30.97 0.06
N ARG A 538 -6.37 30.68 -1.04
CA ARG A 538 -5.74 31.69 -1.89
C ARG A 538 -6.79 32.52 -2.64
N MET A 539 -7.80 31.85 -3.19
CA MET A 539 -8.89 32.54 -3.89
C MET A 539 -9.70 33.46 -2.95
N ALA A 540 -9.96 33.03 -1.71
CA ALA A 540 -10.63 33.86 -0.72
C ALA A 540 -9.80 35.11 -0.37
N ALA A 541 -8.48 34.98 -0.19
CA ALA A 541 -7.59 36.10 0.09
C ALA A 541 -7.50 37.09 -1.08
N GLU A 542 -7.62 36.63 -2.35
CA GLU A 542 -7.67 37.48 -3.54
C GLU A 542 -8.98 38.29 -3.65
N GLN A 543 -10.09 37.75 -3.10
CA GLN A 543 -11.38 38.47 -3.09
C GLN A 543 -11.48 39.53 -1.98
N GLU A 544 -10.68 39.39 -0.92
CA GLU A 544 -10.61 40.36 0.18
C GLU A 544 -9.59 41.50 -0.08
N ALA A 545 -8.70 41.35 -1.05
CA ALA A 545 -7.65 42.31 -1.40
C ALA A 545 -8.11 43.27 -2.51
#